data_8a93272236844afb567bad5dc169b34f
#
_entry.id   8a93272236844afb567bad5dc169b34f
#
_cell.length_a   1.000
_cell.length_b   1.000
_cell.length_c   1.000
_cell.angle_alpha   90.00
_cell.angle_beta   90.00
_cell.angle_gamma   90.00
#
_symmetry.space_group_name_H-M   'P 1'
#
loop_
_entity.id
_entity.type
_entity.pdbx_description
1 polymer ?
#
loop_
_entity_poly.entity_id
_entity_poly.type
_entity_poly.pdbx_seq_one_letter_code
_entity_poly.pdbx_strand_id
1 'polypeptide(L)'
;QLMESHSNRNSDNRVQEVSEISRGLKLLARELNVPVIALSQLSRSVESRNPQIPQLADLRESGSIEQDADIVMFIYRENYYNPDTDRENITDIIIAKHRNGPTGKIELYFHPERLRFMSLDKRHE
;
A
#
# COMPACT_ATOMS: atom_id res chain seq x y z
N GLN A 1 7.24 5.16 2.09
CA GLN A 1 7.55 6.19 3.07
C GLN A 1 8.73 7.00 2.62
N LEU A 2 8.42 8.17 2.12
CA LEU A 2 9.45 9.02 1.50
C LEU A 2 9.90 10.16 2.39
N MET A 3 9.20 10.38 3.50
CA MET A 3 9.58 11.38 4.47
C MET A 3 10.47 10.73 5.51
N GLU A 4 11.57 11.37 5.83
CA GLU A 4 12.50 10.79 6.77
C GLU A 4 13.06 11.83 7.72
N SER A 5 13.48 11.38 8.86
CA SER A 5 14.09 12.21 9.89
C SER A 5 15.58 12.32 9.68
N HIS A 6 16.14 13.44 10.07
CA HIS A 6 17.58 13.56 10.15
C HIS A 6 18.13 12.85 11.38
N SER A 7 17.28 12.52 12.31
CA SER A 7 17.65 11.77 13.51
C SER A 7 17.36 10.29 13.26
N ASN A 8 18.28 9.60 12.64
CA ASN A 8 18.09 8.22 12.25
C ASN A 8 18.85 7.26 13.16
N ARG A 9 18.85 7.54 14.43
CA ARG A 9 19.64 6.77 15.38
C ARG A 9 19.06 5.40 15.67
N ASN A 10 17.74 5.31 15.65
CA ASN A 10 17.10 4.03 15.90
C ASN A 10 15.70 4.04 15.31
N SER A 11 15.11 2.87 15.27
CA SER A 11 13.78 2.68 14.68
C SER A 11 12.69 3.35 15.50
N ASP A 12 12.91 3.58 16.80
CA ASP A 12 11.90 4.20 17.64
C ASP A 12 11.65 5.64 17.23
N ASN A 13 12.71 6.38 16.89
CA ASN A 13 12.54 7.75 16.43
C ASN A 13 11.82 7.81 15.10
N ARG A 14 12.10 6.85 14.22
CA ARG A 14 11.42 6.78 12.92
C ARG A 14 9.94 6.46 13.10
N VAL A 15 9.62 5.51 13.97
CA VAL A 15 8.23 5.15 14.25
C VAL A 15 7.47 6.35 14.78
N GLN A 16 8.07 7.07 15.72
CA GLN A 16 7.42 8.25 16.31
C GLN A 16 7.21 9.34 15.26
N GLU A 17 8.18 9.56 14.39
CA GLU A 17 8.08 10.57 13.35
C GLU A 17 6.97 10.22 12.36
N VAL A 18 6.91 8.96 11.93
CA VAL A 18 5.86 8.52 11.03
C VAL A 18 4.50 8.65 11.69
N SER A 19 4.41 8.38 12.98
CA SER A 19 3.16 8.52 13.72
C SER A 19 2.67 9.96 13.72
N GLU A 20 3.57 10.91 13.91
CA GLU A 20 3.21 12.32 13.89
C GLU A 20 2.73 12.76 12.53
N ILE A 21 3.41 12.32 11.47
CA ILE A 21 3.01 12.66 10.11
C ILE A 21 1.65 12.07 9.78
N SER A 22 1.45 10.81 10.12
CA SER A 22 0.20 10.12 9.85
C SER A 22 -0.98 10.81 10.53
N ARG A 23 -0.81 11.15 11.79
CA ARG A 23 -1.86 11.84 12.55
C ARG A 23 -2.13 13.23 11.99
N GLY A 24 -1.06 13.94 11.61
CA GLY A 24 -1.19 15.26 11.00
C GLY A 24 -1.96 15.23 9.71
N LEU A 25 -1.72 14.23 8.86
CA LEU A 25 -2.47 14.08 7.61
C LEU A 25 -3.94 13.80 7.87
N LYS A 26 -4.22 13.00 8.90
CA LYS A 26 -5.60 12.70 9.28
C LYS A 26 -6.33 13.96 9.71
N LEU A 27 -5.70 14.78 10.54
CA LEU A 27 -6.28 16.03 10.98
C LEU A 27 -6.49 16.99 9.83
N LEU A 28 -5.53 17.07 8.92
CA LEU A 28 -5.63 17.92 7.74
C LEU A 28 -6.81 17.53 6.87
N ALA A 29 -6.98 16.23 6.65
CA ALA A 29 -8.10 15.73 5.87
C ALA A 29 -9.43 16.16 6.48
N ARG A 30 -9.53 16.08 7.79
CA ARG A 30 -10.75 16.49 8.49
C ARG A 30 -10.98 17.99 8.43
N GLU A 31 -9.94 18.77 8.68
CA GLU A 31 -10.07 20.23 8.70
C GLU A 31 -10.48 20.78 7.34
N LEU A 32 -9.86 20.27 6.29
CA LEU A 32 -10.14 20.76 4.94
C LEU A 32 -11.28 20.01 4.26
N ASN A 33 -11.76 18.95 4.89
CA ASN A 33 -12.83 18.11 4.35
C ASN A 33 -12.46 17.59 2.95
N VAL A 34 -11.25 17.05 2.83
CA VAL A 34 -10.73 16.51 1.57
C VAL A 34 -10.17 15.13 1.82
N PRO A 35 -10.17 14.26 0.79
CA PRO A 35 -9.44 13.00 0.90
C PRO A 35 -7.94 13.25 0.80
N VAL A 36 -7.17 12.46 1.54
CA VAL A 36 -5.71 12.50 1.50
C VAL A 36 -5.23 11.10 1.20
N ILE A 37 -4.39 10.96 0.17
CA ILE A 37 -3.79 9.69 -0.20
C ILE A 37 -2.30 9.80 0.07
N ALA A 38 -1.79 8.87 0.89
CA ALA A 38 -0.37 8.83 1.20
C ALA A 38 0.24 7.53 0.71
N LEU A 39 1.43 7.63 0.16
CA LEU A 39 2.19 6.48 -0.31
C LEU A 39 3.19 6.08 0.75
N SER A 40 3.32 4.80 0.98
CA SER A 40 4.23 4.27 1.98
C SER A 40 4.96 3.05 1.42
N GLN A 41 6.24 2.97 1.72
CA GLN A 41 7.01 1.77 1.41
C GLN A 41 6.71 0.69 2.44
N LEU A 42 6.84 -0.55 2.01
CA LEU A 42 6.65 -1.68 2.90
C LEU A 42 7.99 -2.15 3.47
N SER A 43 7.90 -2.88 4.58
CA SER A 43 9.05 -3.56 5.13
C SER A 43 9.60 -4.57 4.12
N ARG A 44 10.92 -4.71 4.09
CA ARG A 44 11.57 -5.67 3.19
C ARG A 44 11.25 -7.12 3.54
N SER A 45 10.65 -7.35 4.68
CA SER A 45 10.27 -8.71 5.07
C SER A 45 9.31 -9.35 4.08
N VAL A 46 8.56 -8.55 3.32
CA VAL A 46 7.67 -9.09 2.30
C VAL A 46 8.46 -9.82 1.20
N GLU A 47 9.69 -9.38 0.93
CA GLU A 47 10.51 -9.98 -0.13
C GLU A 47 10.97 -11.40 0.21
N SER A 48 11.03 -11.74 1.48
CA SER A 48 11.46 -13.07 1.92
C SER A 48 10.29 -14.02 2.14
N ARG A 49 9.07 -13.53 1.95
CA ARG A 49 7.87 -14.35 2.13
C ARG A 49 7.54 -15.08 0.83
N ASN A 50 6.92 -16.22 0.96
CA ASN A 50 6.46 -16.96 -0.21
C ASN A 50 5.01 -17.41 0.01
N PRO A 51 4.03 -16.85 -0.75
CA PRO A 51 4.18 -15.83 -1.78
C PRO A 51 4.44 -14.44 -1.19
N GLN A 52 4.98 -13.55 -2.01
CA GLN A 52 5.40 -12.21 -1.57
C GLN A 52 4.23 -11.23 -1.59
N ILE A 53 3.12 -11.63 -1.04
CA ILE A 53 1.90 -10.83 -1.00
C ILE A 53 1.94 -9.89 0.19
N PRO A 54 1.73 -8.58 0.00
CA PRO A 54 1.76 -7.63 1.10
C PRO A 54 0.65 -7.87 2.13
N GLN A 55 0.95 -7.59 3.37
CA GLN A 55 0.03 -7.71 4.50
C GLN A 55 0.16 -6.48 5.39
N LEU A 56 -0.83 -6.25 6.25
CA LEU A 56 -0.80 -5.13 7.17
C LEU A 56 0.43 -5.14 8.07
N ALA A 57 0.91 -6.31 8.43
CA ALA A 57 2.12 -6.43 9.24
C ALA A 57 3.36 -5.84 8.55
N ASP A 58 3.33 -5.69 7.22
CA ASP A 58 4.44 -5.13 6.47
C ASP A 58 4.55 -3.61 6.64
N LEU A 59 3.58 -2.99 7.31
CA LEU A 59 3.63 -1.59 7.72
C LEU A 59 4.27 -1.44 9.11
N ARG A 60 5.21 -2.31 9.44
CA ARG A 60 5.74 -2.45 10.79
C ARG A 60 6.23 -1.15 11.42
N GLU A 61 7.06 -0.40 10.68
CA GLU A 61 7.58 0.86 11.19
C GLU A 61 6.58 2.00 11.01
N SER A 62 5.44 1.70 10.47
CA SER A 62 4.39 2.65 10.18
C SER A 62 3.06 2.17 10.74
N GLY A 63 3.10 1.50 11.89
CA GLY A 63 1.91 0.92 12.50
C GLY A 63 0.81 1.93 12.76
N SER A 64 1.17 3.19 13.03
CA SER A 64 0.18 4.23 13.21
C SER A 64 -0.58 4.54 11.93
N ILE A 65 0.04 4.32 10.77
CA ILE A 65 -0.65 4.49 9.49
C ILE A 65 -1.83 3.53 9.43
N GLU A 66 -1.62 2.30 9.86
CA GLU A 66 -2.71 1.32 9.88
C GLU A 66 -3.86 1.80 10.75
N GLN A 67 -3.56 2.40 11.89
CA GLN A 67 -4.60 2.89 12.80
C GLN A 67 -5.29 4.15 12.29
N ASP A 68 -4.55 5.07 11.72
CA ASP A 68 -5.08 6.36 11.30
C ASP A 68 -5.81 6.29 9.96
N ALA A 69 -5.38 5.43 9.05
CA ALA A 69 -5.97 5.35 7.73
C ALA A 69 -7.37 4.74 7.78
N ASP A 70 -8.26 5.29 6.98
CA ASP A 70 -9.58 4.70 6.81
C ASP A 70 -9.53 3.51 5.86
N ILE A 71 -8.64 3.58 4.88
CA ILE A 71 -8.46 2.52 3.89
C ILE A 71 -6.97 2.31 3.72
N VAL A 72 -6.57 1.03 3.73
CA VAL A 72 -5.20 0.63 3.39
C VAL A 72 -5.28 -0.28 2.19
N MET A 73 -4.57 0.08 1.14
CA MET A 73 -4.51 -0.71 -0.08
C MET A 73 -3.08 -1.06 -0.42
N PHE A 74 -2.87 -2.29 -0.86
CA PHE A 74 -1.58 -2.73 -1.35
C PHE A 74 -1.66 -2.99 -2.83
N ILE A 75 -0.54 -2.76 -3.51
CA ILE A 75 -0.40 -3.05 -4.94
C ILE A 75 0.53 -4.24 -5.06
N TYR A 76 0.08 -5.28 -5.75
CA TYR A 76 0.86 -6.49 -5.91
C TYR A 76 0.80 -6.95 -7.37
N ARG A 77 1.98 -7.16 -7.94
CA ARG A 77 2.12 -7.73 -9.29
C ARG A 77 2.91 -9.02 -9.18
N GLU A 78 2.26 -10.12 -9.44
CA GLU A 78 2.91 -11.42 -9.30
C GLU A 78 4.07 -11.57 -10.28
N ASN A 79 3.94 -11.10 -11.50
CA ASN A 79 5.00 -11.27 -12.48
C ASN A 79 6.24 -10.42 -12.20
N TYR A 80 6.14 -9.46 -11.31
CA TYR A 80 7.31 -8.72 -10.85
C TYR A 80 8.24 -9.63 -10.06
N TYR A 81 7.67 -10.54 -9.27
CA TYR A 81 8.45 -11.46 -8.45
C TYR A 81 8.64 -12.81 -9.10
N ASN A 82 7.73 -13.20 -9.97
CA ASN A 82 7.74 -14.52 -10.63
C ASN A 82 7.46 -14.33 -12.11
N PRO A 83 8.52 -14.19 -12.94
CA PRO A 83 8.33 -13.95 -14.38
C PRO A 83 7.61 -15.09 -15.10
N ASP A 84 7.59 -16.29 -14.52
CA ASP A 84 6.98 -17.47 -15.15
C ASP A 84 5.50 -17.61 -14.84
N THR A 85 4.92 -16.66 -14.13
CA THR A 85 3.51 -16.73 -13.79
C THR A 85 2.64 -16.58 -15.04
N ASP A 86 1.48 -17.22 -15.02
CA ASP A 86 0.48 -17.03 -16.07
C ASP A 86 -0.41 -15.81 -15.81
N ARG A 87 -0.14 -15.07 -14.75
CA ARG A 87 -0.85 -13.83 -14.44
C ARG A 87 -0.04 -12.61 -14.88
N GLU A 88 0.52 -12.71 -16.07
CA GLU A 88 1.32 -11.64 -16.62
C GLU A 88 0.51 -10.36 -16.76
N ASN A 89 1.07 -9.24 -16.32
CA ASN A 89 0.47 -7.92 -16.41
C ASN A 89 -0.80 -7.75 -15.55
N ILE A 90 -1.09 -8.69 -14.69
CA ILE A 90 -2.20 -8.55 -13.73
C ILE A 90 -1.65 -7.88 -12.48
N THR A 91 -2.33 -6.84 -12.03
CA THR A 91 -2.02 -6.16 -10.78
C THR A 91 -3.19 -6.35 -9.84
N ASP A 92 -2.90 -6.80 -8.64
CA ASP A 92 -3.89 -6.91 -7.59
C ASP A 92 -3.87 -5.64 -6.74
N ILE A 93 -5.03 -5.04 -6.53
CA ILE A 93 -5.20 -3.99 -5.53
C ILE A 93 -5.88 -4.67 -4.35
N ILE A 94 -5.13 -4.82 -3.28
CA ILE A 94 -5.58 -5.55 -2.09
C ILE A 94 -6.07 -4.53 -1.07
N ILE A 95 -7.36 -4.52 -0.80
CA ILE A 95 -7.95 -3.64 0.21
C ILE A 95 -7.85 -4.40 1.53
N ALA A 96 -6.80 -4.11 2.29
CA ALA A 96 -6.50 -4.83 3.52
C ALA A 96 -7.22 -4.26 4.73
N LYS A 97 -7.58 -2.98 4.67
CA LYS A 97 -8.37 -2.34 5.71
C LYS A 97 -9.36 -1.40 5.05
N HIS A 98 -10.58 -1.41 5.55
CA HIS A 98 -11.62 -0.49 5.07
C HIS A 98 -12.57 -0.23 6.23
N ARG A 99 -12.43 0.93 6.87
CA ARG A 99 -13.14 1.21 8.13
C ARG A 99 -14.64 1.11 7.99
N ASN A 100 -15.17 1.57 6.88
CA ASN A 100 -16.63 1.61 6.68
C ASN A 100 -17.10 0.70 5.56
N GLY A 101 -16.29 -0.28 5.17
CA GLY A 101 -16.66 -1.17 4.08
C GLY A 101 -15.93 -2.49 4.15
N PRO A 102 -16.13 -3.35 3.15
CA PRO A 102 -15.49 -4.66 3.14
C PRO A 102 -14.04 -4.57 2.67
N THR A 103 -13.26 -5.54 3.09
CA THR A 103 -11.93 -5.79 2.50
C THR A 103 -12.11 -6.68 1.28
N GLY A 104 -11.07 -6.78 0.47
CA GLY A 104 -11.15 -7.59 -0.72
C GLY A 104 -10.00 -7.34 -1.66
N LYS A 105 -10.16 -7.80 -2.89
CA LYS A 105 -9.12 -7.69 -3.90
C LYS A 105 -9.76 -7.32 -5.23
N ILE A 106 -9.10 -6.41 -5.95
CA ILE A 106 -9.50 -6.00 -7.28
C ILE A 106 -8.34 -6.30 -8.22
N GLU A 107 -8.63 -6.94 -9.34
CA GLU A 107 -7.62 -7.23 -10.35
C GLU A 107 -7.69 -6.19 -11.45
N LEU A 108 -6.53 -5.65 -11.82
CA LEU A 108 -6.40 -4.70 -12.91
C LEU A 108 -5.38 -5.20 -13.90
N TYR A 109 -5.53 -4.81 -15.14
CA TYR A 109 -4.53 -5.09 -16.17
C TYR A 109 -3.55 -3.92 -16.23
N PHE A 110 -2.27 -4.18 -16.01
CA PHE A 110 -1.23 -3.18 -16.16
C PHE A 110 -0.72 -3.22 -17.59
N HIS A 111 -0.76 -2.10 -18.27
CA HIS A 111 -0.32 -1.97 -19.64
C HIS A 111 1.10 -1.39 -19.65
N PRO A 112 2.14 -2.25 -19.69
CA PRO A 112 3.51 -1.74 -19.49
C PRO A 112 3.95 -0.76 -20.57
N GLU A 113 3.44 -0.90 -21.79
CA GLU A 113 3.80 -0.01 -22.87
C GLU A 113 3.27 1.39 -22.69
N ARG A 114 2.17 1.52 -21.95
CA ARG A 114 1.51 2.81 -21.71
C ARG A 114 1.61 3.26 -20.27
N LEU A 115 2.20 2.44 -19.41
CA LEU A 115 2.26 2.71 -17.97
C LEU A 115 0.87 3.02 -17.43
N ARG A 116 -0.10 2.17 -17.76
CA ARG A 116 -1.49 2.46 -17.53
C ARG A 116 -2.20 1.24 -16.94
N PHE A 117 -3.07 1.50 -15.96
CA PHE A 117 -3.94 0.47 -15.39
C PHE A 117 -5.30 0.52 -16.06
N MET A 118 -5.88 -0.65 -16.27
CA MET A 118 -7.20 -0.79 -16.86
C MET A 118 -8.02 -1.78 -16.06
N SER A 119 -9.31 -1.59 -16.06
CA SER A 119 -10.22 -2.56 -15.45
C SER A 119 -10.13 -3.88 -16.20
N LEU A 120 -10.12 -4.97 -15.46
CA LEU A 120 -10.16 -6.29 -16.04
C LEU A 120 -11.61 -6.71 -16.16
N ASP A 121 -12.12 -6.70 -17.40
CA ASP A 121 -13.50 -7.07 -17.66
C ASP A 121 -13.53 -8.42 -18.37
N LYS A 122 -13.88 -9.45 -17.63
CA LYS A 122 -13.84 -10.81 -18.13
C LYS A 122 -14.89 -11.12 -19.16
N ARG A 123 -15.88 -10.24 -19.32
CA ARG A 123 -16.94 -10.45 -20.32
C ARG A 123 -16.54 -10.03 -21.71
N HIS A 124 -15.42 -9.32 -21.83
CA HIS A 124 -14.98 -8.78 -23.11
C HIS A 124 -13.67 -9.40 -23.59
N GLU A 125 -13.29 -10.49 -23.05
CA GLU A 125 -12.06 -11.17 -23.45
C GLU A 125 -12.13 -11.81 -24.81
#